data_b2fe4302d2672588039bc1420685db43
#
_entry.id   b2fe4302d2672588039bc1420685db43
#
_cell.length_a   1.000
_cell.length_b   1.000
_cell.length_c   1.000
_cell.angle_alpha   90.00
_cell.angle_beta   90.00
_cell.angle_gamma   90.00
#
_symmetry.space_group_name_H-M   'P 1'
#
loop_
_entity.id
_entity.type
_entity.pdbx_description
1 polymer ?
#
loop_
_entity_poly.entity_id
_entity_poly.type
_entity_poly.pdbx_seq_one_letter_code
_entity_poly.pdbx_strand_id
1 'polypeptide(L)'
;MKLDVPRFTERFGSVSLHGVQRVYELDSGHKNKHPKTESEVIRSIDDEIISKIESEMAIVIPIKGERLKLLEGVLSGIPHDCLTIIVSNSPREPIDRYKLEKQAFEQFNRFAGKKSVIIHQKDAGLVKALEEVGYTDLFDSDNKIRNGKGEGMFIGMLLSKMMGKKYVGFVDSDNYVPGAVNEYTKIFSSGIELSTTPYTMVRVSWIYKPKISESGVRFSKLGRVSEMTNQFLNLMISYYTGFETEVIRTGNSGEHCMSIQLAELLTYSSGFSIEPYEIVNLLEQFGGITPPEHKDTMEKGVEVMQIETRNPHFHEEKGDLHIKEMFLQGWGSIFHSKLCHPELREKLKAELISRGILEKVKEPPQLPKMGPFKDLDILKFEKILKEQTNSLTIFE
;
A
#
# COMPACT_ATOMS: atom_id res chain seq x y z
N MET A 1 12.53 -15.93 -9.71
CA MET A 1 11.70 -14.99 -10.50
C MET A 1 12.53 -14.29 -11.55
N LYS A 2 12.00 -14.08 -12.77
CA LYS A 2 12.68 -13.30 -13.82
C LYS A 2 11.85 -12.08 -14.20
N LEU A 3 12.46 -10.91 -14.17
CA LEU A 3 11.80 -9.64 -14.48
C LEU A 3 12.77 -8.65 -15.14
N ASP A 4 12.19 -7.62 -15.80
CA ASP A 4 12.98 -6.51 -16.34
C ASP A 4 13.76 -5.80 -15.22
N VAL A 5 14.97 -5.38 -15.51
CA VAL A 5 15.57 -4.25 -14.78
C VAL A 5 14.88 -2.96 -15.24
N PRO A 6 14.90 -1.87 -14.43
CA PRO A 6 14.33 -0.60 -14.86
C PRO A 6 14.90 -0.14 -16.20
N ARG A 7 14.04 -0.03 -17.24
CA ARG A 7 14.45 0.37 -18.57
C ARG A 7 14.59 1.87 -18.74
N PHE A 8 13.80 2.61 -17.96
CA PHE A 8 13.91 4.06 -17.87
C PHE A 8 13.56 4.50 -16.45
N THR A 9 14.13 5.61 -16.06
CA THR A 9 13.94 6.19 -14.72
C THR A 9 13.82 7.70 -14.87
N GLU A 10 12.80 8.26 -14.29
CA GLU A 10 12.68 9.70 -14.16
C GLU A 10 13.06 10.10 -12.72
N ARG A 11 13.78 11.20 -12.60
CA ARG A 11 14.19 11.73 -11.30
C ARG A 11 13.43 12.99 -10.96
N PHE A 12 12.92 13.02 -9.75
CA PHE A 12 12.31 14.19 -9.16
C PHE A 12 13.03 14.48 -7.82
N GLY A 13 14.01 15.38 -7.86
CA GLY A 13 14.94 15.60 -6.76
C GLY A 13 15.70 14.32 -6.41
N SER A 14 15.55 13.84 -5.18
CA SER A 14 16.16 12.57 -4.71
C SER A 14 15.26 11.35 -4.95
N VAL A 15 14.09 11.52 -5.55
CA VAL A 15 13.18 10.42 -5.88
C VAL A 15 13.45 9.91 -7.28
N SER A 16 13.74 8.62 -7.41
CA SER A 16 13.83 7.89 -8.68
C SER A 16 12.53 7.13 -8.92
N LEU A 17 11.80 7.52 -9.96
CA LEU A 17 10.57 6.87 -10.42
C LEU A 17 10.92 5.95 -11.57
N HIS A 18 10.88 4.64 -11.33
CA HIS A 18 11.17 3.65 -12.36
C HIS A 18 9.93 3.35 -13.19
N GLY A 19 10.07 3.32 -14.50
CA GLY A 19 9.04 2.89 -15.42
C GLY A 19 8.62 1.44 -15.14
N VAL A 20 7.42 1.05 -15.59
CA VAL A 20 6.85 -0.27 -15.30
C VAL A 20 7.73 -1.40 -15.84
N GLN A 21 8.14 -2.29 -14.93
CA GLN A 21 8.92 -3.48 -15.20
C GLN A 21 8.00 -4.68 -15.42
N ARG A 22 8.36 -5.57 -16.34
CA ARG A 22 7.59 -6.78 -16.65
C ARG A 22 8.15 -8.00 -15.97
N VAL A 23 7.26 -8.84 -15.46
CA VAL A 23 7.57 -10.18 -14.97
C VAL A 23 7.50 -11.16 -16.14
N TYR A 24 8.57 -11.91 -16.38
CA TYR A 24 8.65 -12.94 -17.41
C TYR A 24 8.36 -14.33 -16.85
N GLU A 25 8.83 -14.60 -15.65
CA GLU A 25 8.74 -15.90 -15.00
C GLU A 25 8.57 -15.73 -13.49
N LEU A 26 7.52 -16.33 -12.93
CA LEU A 26 7.20 -16.22 -11.50
C LEU A 26 8.05 -17.13 -10.65
N ASP A 27 8.28 -18.34 -11.12
CA ASP A 27 9.09 -19.30 -10.40
C ASP A 27 10.57 -19.10 -10.69
N SER A 28 11.37 -18.98 -9.65
CA SER A 28 12.81 -18.88 -9.78
C SER A 28 13.43 -20.23 -10.19
N GLY A 29 12.59 -21.28 -10.16
CA GLY A 29 12.98 -22.61 -10.58
C GLY A 29 14.09 -23.20 -9.70
N HIS A 30 14.72 -24.22 -10.20
CA HIS A 30 15.89 -24.81 -9.57
C HIS A 30 17.13 -23.98 -9.84
N LYS A 31 18.12 -24.06 -8.94
CA LYS A 31 19.47 -23.53 -9.21
C LYS A 31 19.92 -23.99 -10.60
N ASN A 32 19.84 -23.10 -11.55
CA ASN A 32 20.34 -23.39 -12.88
C ASN A 32 21.85 -23.62 -12.77
N LYS A 33 22.29 -24.83 -13.04
CA LYS A 33 23.73 -25.17 -13.12
C LYS A 33 24.45 -24.48 -14.30
N HIS A 34 23.71 -23.71 -15.10
CA HIS A 34 24.28 -22.97 -16.21
C HIS A 34 24.83 -21.63 -15.71
N PRO A 35 26.01 -21.20 -16.20
CA PRO A 35 26.54 -19.89 -15.88
C PRO A 35 25.49 -18.83 -16.23
N LYS A 36 25.21 -17.97 -15.26
CA LYS A 36 24.26 -16.88 -15.43
C LYS A 36 24.71 -16.01 -16.57
N THR A 37 24.03 -16.09 -17.70
CA THR A 37 24.06 -15.03 -18.70
C THR A 37 23.20 -13.92 -18.12
N GLU A 38 23.81 -13.01 -17.37
CA GLU A 38 23.12 -11.80 -16.95
C GLU A 38 22.86 -10.99 -18.21
N SER A 39 21.62 -11.00 -18.65
CA SER A 39 21.16 -10.05 -19.64
C SER A 39 21.13 -8.68 -18.96
N GLU A 40 21.64 -7.65 -19.59
CA GLU A 40 21.57 -6.27 -19.13
C GLU A 40 20.11 -5.78 -18.96
N VAL A 41 19.14 -6.52 -19.49
CA VAL A 41 17.71 -6.16 -19.55
C VAL A 41 16.82 -6.99 -18.61
N ILE A 42 17.20 -8.24 -18.34
CA ILE A 42 16.40 -9.19 -17.53
C ILE A 42 17.26 -9.72 -16.40
N ARG A 43 16.71 -9.64 -15.17
CA ARG A 43 17.35 -10.19 -13.99
C ARG A 43 16.62 -11.43 -13.49
N SER A 44 17.38 -12.45 -13.14
CA SER A 44 16.88 -13.63 -12.42
C SER A 44 17.18 -13.48 -10.93
N ILE A 45 16.16 -13.59 -10.12
CA ILE A 45 16.25 -13.54 -8.64
C ILE A 45 15.94 -14.93 -8.13
N ASP A 46 16.85 -15.51 -7.38
CA ASP A 46 16.74 -16.87 -6.87
C ASP A 46 15.75 -16.94 -5.69
N ASP A 47 15.13 -18.11 -5.49
CA ASP A 47 14.15 -18.33 -4.41
C ASP A 47 14.73 -18.09 -3.01
N GLU A 48 16.00 -18.42 -2.80
CA GLU A 48 16.68 -18.16 -1.52
C GLU A 48 16.69 -16.67 -1.15
N ILE A 49 16.88 -15.80 -2.15
CA ILE A 49 16.86 -14.33 -1.95
C ILE A 49 15.44 -13.88 -1.65
N ILE A 50 14.46 -14.39 -2.42
CA ILE A 50 13.04 -14.08 -2.22
C ILE A 50 12.60 -14.49 -0.82
N SER A 51 12.83 -15.75 -0.41
CA SER A 51 12.47 -16.26 0.92
C SER A 51 13.15 -15.49 2.06
N LYS A 52 14.40 -15.06 1.87
CA LYS A 52 15.09 -14.23 2.85
C LYS A 52 14.38 -12.89 3.05
N ILE A 53 13.99 -12.21 1.97
CA ILE A 53 13.28 -10.93 2.05
C ILE A 53 11.88 -11.14 2.63
N GLU A 54 11.18 -12.20 2.21
CA GLU A 54 9.85 -12.58 2.74
C GLU A 54 9.91 -12.82 4.26
N SER A 55 10.96 -13.44 4.79
CA SER A 55 11.14 -13.64 6.23
C SER A 55 11.29 -12.33 7.02
N GLU A 56 11.76 -11.28 6.39
CA GLU A 56 11.90 -9.93 6.94
C GLU A 56 10.70 -9.02 6.64
N MET A 57 9.64 -9.55 6.00
CA MET A 57 8.46 -8.81 5.56
C MET A 57 7.23 -9.11 6.40
N ALA A 58 6.43 -8.08 6.68
CA ALA A 58 5.05 -8.23 7.13
C ALA A 58 4.09 -7.93 5.96
N ILE A 59 3.03 -8.73 5.83
CA ILE A 59 1.93 -8.46 4.91
C ILE A 59 0.71 -8.04 5.73
N VAL A 60 0.32 -6.79 5.55
CA VAL A 60 -0.83 -6.17 6.22
C VAL A 60 -2.08 -6.30 5.36
N ILE A 61 -3.16 -6.79 5.96
CA ILE A 61 -4.46 -6.98 5.33
C ILE A 61 -5.48 -6.15 6.12
N PRO A 62 -5.84 -4.94 5.66
CA PRO A 62 -6.94 -4.19 6.23
C PRO A 62 -8.27 -4.82 5.83
N ILE A 63 -9.18 -5.06 6.80
CA ILE A 63 -10.47 -5.74 6.60
C ILE A 63 -11.60 -4.85 7.09
N LYS A 64 -12.72 -4.84 6.34
CA LYS A 64 -13.96 -4.17 6.76
C LYS A 64 -15.20 -4.92 6.28
N GLY A 65 -15.48 -6.08 6.87
CA GLY A 65 -16.71 -6.83 6.63
C GLY A 65 -16.75 -7.63 5.35
N GLU A 66 -15.60 -7.95 4.77
CA GLU A 66 -15.49 -8.84 3.61
C GLU A 66 -15.97 -10.26 3.94
N ARG A 67 -16.26 -11.05 2.90
CA ARG A 67 -16.65 -12.45 3.05
C ARG A 67 -15.46 -13.27 3.55
N LEU A 68 -15.68 -14.15 4.54
CA LEU A 68 -14.61 -14.98 5.13
C LEU A 68 -13.86 -15.81 4.08
N LYS A 69 -14.55 -16.31 3.04
CA LYS A 69 -13.90 -17.05 1.94
C LYS A 69 -12.90 -16.24 1.14
N LEU A 70 -13.11 -14.92 1.01
CA LEU A 70 -12.15 -14.04 0.36
C LEU A 70 -10.90 -13.92 1.23
N LEU A 71 -11.10 -13.71 2.53
CA LEU A 71 -10.01 -13.68 3.49
C LEU A 71 -9.18 -14.97 3.46
N GLU A 72 -9.81 -16.13 3.48
CA GLU A 72 -9.12 -17.43 3.35
C GLU A 72 -8.31 -17.53 2.05
N GLY A 73 -8.86 -17.02 0.94
CA GLY A 73 -8.16 -16.94 -0.34
C GLY A 73 -6.90 -16.09 -0.28
N VAL A 74 -6.98 -14.89 0.33
CA VAL A 74 -5.83 -14.01 0.53
C VAL A 74 -4.79 -14.67 1.43
N LEU A 75 -5.20 -15.20 2.57
CA LEU A 75 -4.31 -15.87 3.54
C LEU A 75 -3.55 -17.05 2.93
N SER A 76 -4.23 -17.82 2.06
CA SER A 76 -3.63 -18.96 1.37
C SER A 76 -2.54 -18.55 0.38
N GLY A 77 -2.62 -17.34 -0.17
CA GLY A 77 -1.64 -16.81 -1.13
C GLY A 77 -0.38 -16.22 -0.50
N ILE A 78 -0.43 -15.84 0.78
CA ILE A 78 0.74 -15.25 1.45
C ILE A 78 1.78 -16.35 1.73
N PRO A 79 3.07 -16.14 1.42
CA PRO A 79 4.14 -17.07 1.75
C PRO A 79 4.25 -17.35 3.26
N HIS A 80 4.71 -18.56 3.63
CA HIS A 80 4.87 -18.95 5.03
C HIS A 80 5.90 -18.11 5.79
N ASP A 81 6.92 -17.63 5.10
CA ASP A 81 7.99 -16.84 5.70
C ASP A 81 7.54 -15.43 6.09
N CYS A 82 6.50 -14.89 5.43
CA CYS A 82 5.95 -13.58 5.75
C CYS A 82 5.17 -13.59 7.06
N LEU A 83 5.34 -12.54 7.87
CA LEU A 83 4.43 -12.25 8.97
C LEU A 83 3.09 -11.74 8.41
N THR A 84 1.98 -12.36 8.75
CA THR A 84 0.65 -11.89 8.35
C THR A 84 0.05 -11.00 9.44
N ILE A 85 -0.37 -9.78 9.10
CA ILE A 85 -1.00 -8.85 10.04
C ILE A 85 -2.40 -8.49 9.53
N ILE A 86 -3.43 -8.80 10.31
CA ILE A 86 -4.81 -8.43 10.03
C ILE A 86 -5.21 -7.25 10.92
N VAL A 87 -5.64 -6.15 10.30
CA VAL A 87 -6.23 -5.01 10.99
C VAL A 87 -7.68 -4.89 10.57
N SER A 88 -8.59 -5.29 11.47
CA SER A 88 -10.03 -5.29 11.17
C SER A 88 -10.70 -4.02 11.66
N ASN A 89 -11.46 -3.38 10.77
CA ASN A 89 -12.38 -2.29 11.07
C ASN A 89 -13.85 -2.73 10.86
N SER A 90 -14.11 -4.01 11.00
CA SER A 90 -15.42 -4.60 10.80
C SER A 90 -16.39 -4.27 11.94
N PRO A 91 -17.70 -4.09 11.66
CA PRO A 91 -18.67 -3.77 12.69
C PRO A 91 -18.79 -4.90 13.72
N ARG A 92 -18.99 -4.53 14.98
CA ARG A 92 -19.19 -5.47 16.08
C ARG A 92 -20.66 -5.59 16.51
N GLU A 93 -21.53 -4.77 15.95
CA GLU A 93 -22.97 -4.77 16.17
C GLU A 93 -23.72 -4.67 14.84
N PRO A 94 -24.90 -5.23 14.66
CA PRO A 94 -25.62 -6.14 15.58
C PRO A 94 -25.01 -7.55 15.64
N ILE A 95 -24.13 -7.89 14.72
CA ILE A 95 -23.36 -9.15 14.67
C ILE A 95 -21.88 -8.79 14.80
N ASP A 96 -21.18 -9.40 15.74
CA ASP A 96 -19.74 -9.20 15.90
C ASP A 96 -18.96 -9.89 14.74
N ARG A 97 -18.80 -9.13 13.65
CA ARG A 97 -18.06 -9.58 12.46
C ARG A 97 -16.60 -9.83 12.77
N TYR A 98 -16.00 -8.99 13.62
CA TYR A 98 -14.62 -9.18 14.06
C TYR A 98 -14.40 -10.53 14.74
N LYS A 99 -15.34 -10.95 15.61
CA LYS A 99 -15.29 -12.26 16.26
C LYS A 99 -15.29 -13.40 15.25
N LEU A 100 -16.10 -13.29 14.20
CA LEU A 100 -16.17 -14.32 13.14
C LEU A 100 -14.86 -14.34 12.31
N GLU A 101 -14.34 -13.17 11.96
CA GLU A 101 -13.05 -13.03 11.25
C GLU A 101 -11.90 -13.60 12.08
N LYS A 102 -11.86 -13.28 13.37
CA LYS A 102 -10.86 -13.81 14.30
C LYS A 102 -10.93 -15.33 14.40
N GLN A 103 -12.13 -15.92 14.53
CA GLN A 103 -12.31 -17.36 14.58
C GLN A 103 -11.86 -18.05 13.29
N ALA A 104 -12.24 -17.51 12.12
CA ALA A 104 -11.81 -18.03 10.84
C ALA A 104 -10.28 -17.98 10.70
N PHE A 105 -9.68 -16.87 11.10
CA PHE A 105 -8.22 -16.67 11.10
C PHE A 105 -7.51 -17.63 12.04
N GLU A 106 -8.00 -17.82 13.25
CA GLU A 106 -7.47 -18.80 14.22
C GLU A 106 -7.53 -20.22 13.68
N GLN A 107 -8.65 -20.62 13.05
CA GLN A 107 -8.77 -21.91 12.40
C GLN A 107 -7.78 -22.07 11.25
N PHE A 108 -7.70 -21.08 10.36
CA PHE A 108 -6.75 -21.09 9.26
C PHE A 108 -5.31 -21.24 9.78
N ASN A 109 -4.96 -20.47 10.80
CA ASN A 109 -3.60 -20.46 11.34
C ASN A 109 -3.21 -21.81 12.00
N ARG A 110 -4.18 -22.53 12.61
CA ARG A 110 -3.94 -23.89 13.15
C ARG A 110 -3.49 -24.88 12.09
N PHE A 111 -4.00 -24.75 10.86
CA PHE A 111 -3.58 -25.60 9.73
C PHE A 111 -2.31 -25.08 9.07
N ALA A 112 -2.21 -23.77 8.91
CA ALA A 112 -1.12 -23.15 8.17
C ALA A 112 0.17 -23.03 9.00
N GLY A 113 0.09 -22.95 10.34
CA GLY A 113 1.25 -22.79 11.21
C GLY A 113 2.07 -21.52 10.94
N LYS A 114 1.39 -20.42 10.55
CA LYS A 114 2.05 -19.17 10.17
C LYS A 114 2.17 -18.21 11.35
N LYS A 115 3.28 -17.48 11.42
CA LYS A 115 3.39 -16.33 12.31
C LYS A 115 2.42 -15.25 11.87
N SER A 116 1.60 -14.77 12.80
CA SER A 116 0.55 -13.83 12.43
C SER A 116 0.02 -13.02 13.60
N VAL A 117 -0.58 -11.88 13.28
CA VAL A 117 -1.16 -10.93 14.24
C VAL A 117 -2.55 -10.53 13.74
N ILE A 118 -3.51 -10.46 14.65
CA ILE A 118 -4.83 -9.87 14.38
C ILE A 118 -5.20 -8.90 15.48
N ILE A 119 -5.75 -7.74 15.09
CA ILE A 119 -6.26 -6.71 15.99
C ILE A 119 -7.49 -6.02 15.39
N HIS A 120 -8.37 -5.51 16.27
CA HIS A 120 -9.44 -4.64 15.84
C HIS A 120 -9.02 -3.16 15.89
N GLN A 121 -9.22 -2.43 14.78
CA GLN A 121 -8.81 -1.01 14.64
C GLN A 121 -9.40 -0.10 15.74
N LYS A 122 -10.58 -0.42 16.27
CA LYS A 122 -11.28 0.35 17.31
C LYS A 122 -11.05 -0.17 18.73
N ASP A 123 -10.00 -0.93 18.98
CA ASP A 123 -9.69 -1.43 20.32
C ASP A 123 -9.28 -0.27 21.25
N ALA A 124 -9.90 -0.21 22.42
CA ALA A 124 -9.62 0.85 23.40
C ALA A 124 -8.18 0.78 23.95
N GLY A 125 -7.61 -0.43 24.06
CA GLY A 125 -6.22 -0.61 24.46
C GLY A 125 -5.23 -0.10 23.41
N LEU A 126 -5.58 -0.19 22.12
CA LEU A 126 -4.78 0.39 21.04
C LEU A 126 -4.82 1.94 21.13
N VAL A 127 -5.99 2.54 21.39
CA VAL A 127 -6.09 3.99 21.63
C VAL A 127 -5.17 4.41 22.76
N LYS A 128 -5.24 3.70 23.91
CA LYS A 128 -4.40 3.99 25.07
C LYS A 128 -2.90 3.83 24.78
N ALA A 129 -2.52 2.81 24.03
CA ALA A 129 -1.12 2.61 23.64
C ALA A 129 -0.58 3.76 22.78
N LEU A 130 -1.40 4.27 21.85
CA LEU A 130 -1.06 5.41 21.01
C LEU A 130 -0.98 6.72 21.82
N GLU A 131 -1.94 6.98 22.71
CA GLU A 131 -1.93 8.14 23.61
C GLU A 131 -0.67 8.19 24.48
N GLU A 132 -0.30 7.08 25.07
CA GLU A 132 0.84 6.97 25.97
C GLU A 132 2.21 7.19 25.30
N VAL A 133 2.28 6.94 24.00
CA VAL A 133 3.47 7.29 23.18
C VAL A 133 3.36 8.64 22.50
N GLY A 134 2.29 9.41 22.80
CA GLY A 134 2.07 10.75 22.29
C GLY A 134 1.64 10.83 20.83
N TYR A 135 1.13 9.73 20.26
CA TYR A 135 0.69 9.68 18.87
C TYR A 135 -0.85 9.76 18.76
N THR A 136 -1.35 10.95 18.48
CA THR A 136 -2.81 11.24 18.44
C THR A 136 -3.36 11.49 17.03
N ASP A 137 -2.51 11.46 16.00
CA ASP A 137 -2.89 11.76 14.62
C ASP A 137 -3.92 10.79 14.02
N LEU A 138 -4.14 9.63 14.64
CA LEU A 138 -5.16 8.66 14.26
C LEU A 138 -6.55 8.96 14.82
N PHE A 139 -6.69 9.90 15.76
CA PHE A 139 -7.92 10.09 16.52
C PHE A 139 -8.90 11.06 15.84
N ASP A 140 -10.17 10.79 16.04
CA ASP A 140 -11.27 11.72 15.75
C ASP A 140 -11.53 12.68 16.94
N SER A 141 -12.56 13.52 16.82
CA SER A 141 -12.97 14.46 17.88
C SER A 141 -13.41 13.80 19.18
N ASP A 142 -13.78 12.52 19.13
CA ASP A 142 -14.23 11.73 20.28
C ASP A 142 -13.09 10.91 20.92
N ASN A 143 -11.86 11.18 20.56
CA ASN A 143 -10.67 10.42 20.97
C ASN A 143 -10.73 8.93 20.59
N LYS A 144 -11.34 8.61 19.46
CA LYS A 144 -11.38 7.25 18.90
C LYS A 144 -10.58 7.22 17.62
N ILE A 145 -9.99 6.08 17.30
CA ILE A 145 -9.34 5.91 16.00
C ILE A 145 -10.37 6.12 14.88
N ARG A 146 -10.04 6.96 13.89
CA ARG A 146 -10.91 7.23 12.74
C ARG A 146 -11.25 5.95 11.96
N ASN A 147 -12.35 6.00 11.22
CA ASN A 147 -12.69 4.97 10.26
C ASN A 147 -11.96 5.25 8.94
N GLY A 148 -11.19 4.30 8.46
CA GLY A 148 -10.56 4.43 7.17
C GLY A 148 -9.62 3.26 6.86
N LYS A 149 -9.39 3.02 5.57
CA LYS A 149 -8.39 2.05 5.09
C LYS A 149 -6.99 2.53 5.50
N GLY A 150 -6.71 3.82 5.33
CA GLY A 150 -5.42 4.42 5.66
C GLY A 150 -5.03 4.22 7.11
N GLU A 151 -5.97 4.39 8.05
CA GLU A 151 -5.75 4.16 9.48
C GLU A 151 -5.43 2.70 9.77
N GLY A 152 -6.13 1.77 9.13
CA GLY A 152 -5.84 0.34 9.25
C GLY A 152 -4.46 -0.03 8.73
N MET A 153 -4.06 0.53 7.59
CA MET A 153 -2.72 0.35 7.02
C MET A 153 -1.65 0.95 7.93
N PHE A 154 -1.88 2.14 8.49
CA PHE A 154 -0.94 2.78 9.41
C PHE A 154 -0.73 1.96 10.69
N ILE A 155 -1.80 1.43 11.29
CA ILE A 155 -1.70 0.51 12.44
C ILE A 155 -0.88 -0.72 12.05
N GLY A 156 -1.10 -1.26 10.85
CA GLY A 156 -0.31 -2.37 10.32
C GLY A 156 1.18 -2.06 10.20
N MET A 157 1.56 -0.82 9.81
CA MET A 157 2.96 -0.37 9.79
C MET A 157 3.58 -0.33 11.19
N LEU A 158 2.85 0.21 12.17
CA LEU A 158 3.31 0.21 13.57
C LEU A 158 3.52 -1.21 14.10
N LEU A 159 2.58 -2.12 13.83
CA LEU A 159 2.70 -3.53 14.21
C LEU A 159 3.88 -4.21 13.49
N SER A 160 4.11 -3.89 12.22
CA SER A 160 5.26 -4.42 11.47
C SER A 160 6.59 -3.99 12.09
N LYS A 161 6.71 -2.70 12.47
CA LYS A 161 7.86 -2.16 13.18
C LYS A 161 8.03 -2.81 14.56
N MET A 162 6.94 -2.95 15.32
CA MET A 162 6.90 -3.62 16.63
C MET A 162 7.39 -5.06 16.54
N MET A 163 7.03 -5.79 15.49
CA MET A 163 7.43 -7.16 15.24
C MET A 163 8.84 -7.28 14.61
N GLY A 164 9.59 -6.20 14.54
CA GLY A 164 10.97 -6.17 14.05
C GLY A 164 11.14 -6.46 12.56
N LYS A 165 10.10 -6.27 11.75
CA LYS A 165 10.19 -6.47 10.30
C LYS A 165 10.88 -5.30 9.62
N LYS A 166 11.60 -5.58 8.53
CA LYS A 166 12.29 -4.56 7.73
C LYS A 166 11.41 -4.01 6.61
N TYR A 167 10.42 -4.79 6.17
CA TYR A 167 9.54 -4.45 5.07
C TYR A 167 8.08 -4.63 5.47
N VAL A 168 7.22 -3.77 4.94
CA VAL A 168 5.77 -3.86 5.09
C VAL A 168 5.12 -3.85 3.72
N GLY A 169 4.36 -4.90 3.40
CA GLY A 169 3.55 -5.01 2.21
C GLY A 169 2.06 -4.95 2.55
N PHE A 170 1.26 -4.47 1.63
CA PHE A 170 -0.19 -4.36 1.77
C PHE A 170 -0.87 -5.18 0.69
N VAL A 171 -1.93 -5.89 1.08
CA VAL A 171 -2.77 -6.66 0.16
C VAL A 171 -4.23 -6.44 0.54
N ASP A 172 -5.05 -6.07 -0.43
CA ASP A 172 -6.48 -5.87 -0.22
C ASP A 172 -7.17 -7.21 0.08
N SER A 173 -8.07 -7.20 1.07
CA SER A 173 -8.76 -8.38 1.60
C SER A 173 -9.77 -9.00 0.63
N ASP A 174 -10.08 -8.36 -0.47
CA ASP A 174 -11.02 -8.81 -1.49
C ASP A 174 -10.35 -9.50 -2.73
N ASN A 175 -9.04 -9.69 -2.69
CA ASN A 175 -8.30 -10.50 -3.68
C ASN A 175 -8.58 -12.00 -3.43
N TYR A 176 -9.44 -12.62 -4.23
CA TYR A 176 -9.85 -14.00 -4.00
C TYR A 176 -9.04 -15.08 -4.75
N VAL A 177 -7.99 -14.66 -5.47
CA VAL A 177 -7.11 -15.58 -6.21
C VAL A 177 -5.78 -15.73 -5.47
N PRO A 178 -5.54 -16.83 -4.75
CA PRO A 178 -4.31 -17.02 -3.96
C PRO A 178 -3.03 -16.89 -4.80
N GLY A 179 -3.05 -17.38 -6.04
CA GLY A 179 -1.90 -17.25 -6.94
C GLY A 179 -1.53 -15.80 -7.28
N ALA A 180 -2.52 -14.89 -7.35
CA ALA A 180 -2.25 -13.48 -7.54
C ALA A 180 -1.62 -12.85 -6.28
N VAL A 181 -2.13 -13.20 -5.10
CA VAL A 181 -1.56 -12.74 -3.82
C VAL A 181 -0.10 -13.22 -3.65
N ASN A 182 0.17 -14.47 -3.99
CA ASN A 182 1.54 -15.00 -3.98
C ASN A 182 2.45 -14.25 -4.98
N GLU A 183 1.94 -13.91 -6.14
CA GLU A 183 2.66 -13.09 -7.10
C GLU A 183 3.01 -11.70 -6.55
N TYR A 184 2.06 -11.04 -5.85
CA TYR A 184 2.32 -9.72 -5.25
C TYR A 184 3.48 -9.77 -4.25
N THR A 185 3.53 -10.76 -3.38
CA THR A 185 4.62 -10.90 -2.42
C THR A 185 5.97 -11.17 -3.09
N LYS A 186 6.00 -11.98 -4.13
CA LYS A 186 7.21 -12.18 -4.97
C LYS A 186 7.63 -10.89 -5.68
N ILE A 187 6.68 -10.09 -6.17
CA ILE A 187 6.94 -8.77 -6.77
C ILE A 187 7.55 -7.83 -5.73
N PHE A 188 7.00 -7.80 -4.51
CA PHE A 188 7.54 -6.99 -3.42
C PHE A 188 9.00 -7.34 -3.14
N SER A 189 9.28 -8.62 -2.91
CA SER A 189 10.63 -9.11 -2.62
C SER A 189 11.60 -8.82 -3.78
N SER A 190 11.14 -9.00 -5.01
CA SER A 190 11.97 -8.75 -6.19
C SER A 190 12.28 -7.27 -6.41
N GLY A 191 11.30 -6.39 -6.20
CA GLY A 191 11.52 -4.94 -6.29
C GLY A 191 12.48 -4.44 -5.20
N ILE A 192 12.40 -4.99 -3.99
CA ILE A 192 13.33 -4.70 -2.89
C ILE A 192 14.75 -5.15 -3.26
N GLU A 193 14.92 -6.36 -3.82
CA GLU A 193 16.23 -6.87 -4.25
C GLU A 193 16.85 -6.05 -5.38
N LEU A 194 16.03 -5.49 -6.27
CA LEU A 194 16.50 -4.65 -7.36
C LEU A 194 16.88 -3.24 -6.93
N SER A 195 16.40 -2.80 -5.77
CA SER A 195 16.67 -1.45 -5.29
C SER A 195 18.12 -1.29 -4.85
N THR A 196 18.64 -0.09 -5.10
CA THR A 196 20.01 0.32 -4.73
C THR A 196 20.05 1.17 -3.46
N THR A 197 18.89 1.49 -2.89
CA THR A 197 18.75 2.30 -1.69
C THR A 197 17.92 1.58 -0.61
N PRO A 198 18.17 1.85 0.69
CA PRO A 198 17.32 1.33 1.76
C PRO A 198 15.92 1.98 1.83
N TYR A 199 15.69 3.04 1.07
CA TYR A 199 14.43 3.78 1.04
C TYR A 199 13.64 3.44 -0.23
N THR A 200 12.97 2.30 -0.20
CA THR A 200 12.33 1.71 -1.39
C THR A 200 10.84 1.55 -1.18
N MET A 201 10.09 1.88 -2.23
CA MET A 201 8.67 1.56 -2.39
C MET A 201 8.50 0.71 -3.66
N VAL A 202 7.75 -0.40 -3.56
CA VAL A 202 7.41 -1.27 -4.67
C VAL A 202 5.89 -1.25 -4.85
N ARG A 203 5.41 -0.89 -6.03
CA ARG A 203 3.98 -0.75 -6.35
C ARG A 203 3.59 -1.71 -7.48
N VAL A 204 2.50 -2.42 -7.27
CA VAL A 204 1.99 -3.38 -8.27
C VAL A 204 1.24 -2.67 -9.37
N SER A 205 1.60 -2.95 -10.62
CA SER A 205 0.84 -2.59 -11.81
C SER A 205 0.12 -3.84 -12.32
N TRP A 206 -1.19 -3.92 -12.15
CA TRP A 206 -1.92 -5.11 -12.63
C TRP A 206 -1.98 -5.13 -14.15
N ILE A 207 -1.65 -6.29 -14.73
CA ILE A 207 -1.65 -6.45 -16.20
C ILE A 207 -3.05 -6.20 -16.80
N TYR A 208 -4.09 -6.66 -16.12
CA TYR A 208 -5.49 -6.47 -16.50
C TYR A 208 -6.42 -6.43 -15.29
N LYS A 209 -7.52 -5.71 -15.43
CA LYS A 209 -8.68 -5.77 -14.54
C LYS A 209 -9.91 -6.30 -15.31
N PRO A 210 -10.55 -7.38 -14.86
CA PRO A 210 -11.75 -7.87 -15.49
C PRO A 210 -12.90 -6.85 -15.35
N LYS A 211 -13.70 -6.74 -16.39
CA LYS A 211 -14.95 -5.97 -16.43
C LYS A 211 -16.06 -6.92 -16.84
N ILE A 212 -17.03 -7.12 -15.96
CA ILE A 212 -18.21 -7.94 -16.23
C ILE A 212 -19.26 -7.04 -16.88
N SER A 213 -19.82 -7.47 -17.99
CA SER A 213 -20.92 -6.82 -18.70
C SER A 213 -21.95 -7.87 -19.10
N GLU A 214 -23.12 -7.43 -19.57
CA GLU A 214 -24.15 -8.36 -20.08
C GLU A 214 -23.66 -9.25 -21.24
N SER A 215 -22.67 -8.77 -22.01
CA SER A 215 -22.05 -9.50 -23.12
C SER A 215 -20.90 -10.42 -22.72
N GLY A 216 -20.53 -10.48 -21.42
CA GLY A 216 -19.44 -11.34 -20.92
C GLY A 216 -18.34 -10.60 -20.18
N VAL A 217 -17.18 -11.24 -20.04
CA VAL A 217 -16.02 -10.67 -19.35
C VAL A 217 -15.06 -10.03 -20.33
N ARG A 218 -14.74 -8.75 -20.10
CA ARG A 218 -13.71 -8.02 -20.84
C ARG A 218 -12.58 -7.67 -19.89
N PHE A 219 -11.34 -7.77 -20.35
CA PHE A 219 -10.14 -7.39 -19.58
C PHE A 219 -9.67 -5.99 -20.01
N SER A 220 -9.72 -5.02 -19.09
CA SER A 220 -9.24 -3.65 -19.26
C SER A 220 -7.85 -3.49 -18.63
N LYS A 221 -6.99 -2.66 -19.24
CA LYS A 221 -5.63 -2.40 -18.71
C LYS A 221 -5.68 -1.68 -17.36
N LEU A 222 -6.56 -0.72 -17.18
CA LEU A 222 -6.66 0.09 -15.98
C LEU A 222 -8.10 0.15 -15.46
N GLY A 223 -8.25 0.32 -14.16
CA GLY A 223 -9.51 0.72 -13.56
C GLY A 223 -9.79 2.20 -13.84
N ARG A 224 -11.09 2.57 -13.87
CA ARG A 224 -11.51 3.96 -14.14
C ARG A 224 -10.85 4.99 -13.20
N VAL A 225 -10.76 4.68 -11.91
CA VAL A 225 -10.14 5.55 -10.92
C VAL A 225 -8.63 5.63 -11.13
N SER A 226 -7.96 4.47 -11.30
CA SER A 226 -6.51 4.39 -11.44
C SER A 226 -5.99 5.13 -12.68
N GLU A 227 -6.71 5.04 -13.81
CA GLU A 227 -6.34 5.73 -15.04
C GLU A 227 -6.27 7.24 -14.85
N MET A 228 -7.33 7.82 -14.30
CA MET A 228 -7.41 9.26 -14.08
C MET A 228 -6.47 9.75 -12.98
N THR A 229 -6.32 8.98 -11.92
CA THR A 229 -5.37 9.33 -10.84
C THR A 229 -3.93 9.33 -11.36
N ASN A 230 -3.55 8.34 -12.17
CA ASN A 230 -2.23 8.32 -12.81
C ASN A 230 -2.02 9.54 -13.69
N GLN A 231 -3.04 9.91 -14.48
CA GLN A 231 -2.98 11.09 -15.34
C GLN A 231 -2.78 12.37 -14.54
N PHE A 232 -3.50 12.56 -13.44
CA PHE A 232 -3.34 13.76 -12.61
C PHE A 232 -2.01 13.79 -11.85
N LEU A 233 -1.50 12.66 -11.37
CA LEU A 233 -0.17 12.59 -10.78
C LEU A 233 0.94 12.93 -11.80
N ASN A 234 0.83 12.41 -13.02
CA ASN A 234 1.77 12.73 -14.09
C ASN A 234 1.68 14.20 -14.50
N LEU A 235 0.48 14.78 -14.61
CA LEU A 235 0.32 16.21 -14.84
C LEU A 235 0.92 17.06 -13.72
N MET A 236 0.78 16.64 -12.45
CA MET A 236 1.41 17.34 -11.33
C MET A 236 2.93 17.39 -11.47
N ILE A 237 3.56 16.29 -11.83
CA ILE A 237 5.00 16.22 -12.11
C ILE A 237 5.33 17.11 -13.32
N SER A 238 4.57 17.01 -14.40
CA SER A 238 4.80 17.75 -15.65
C SER A 238 4.72 19.27 -15.45
N TYR A 239 3.72 19.76 -14.70
CA TYR A 239 3.61 21.18 -14.37
C TYR A 239 4.79 21.69 -13.52
N TYR A 240 5.30 20.85 -12.63
CA TYR A 240 6.40 21.22 -11.77
C TYR A 240 7.75 21.19 -12.49
N THR A 241 8.00 20.17 -13.30
CA THR A 241 9.26 19.98 -14.01
C THR A 241 9.35 20.76 -15.32
N GLY A 242 8.21 21.11 -15.90
CA GLY A 242 8.09 21.65 -17.26
C GLY A 242 8.22 20.61 -18.37
N PHE A 243 8.27 19.32 -18.03
CA PHE A 243 8.37 18.21 -18.98
C PHE A 243 7.20 17.26 -18.83
N GLU A 244 6.57 16.88 -19.95
CA GLU A 244 5.50 15.89 -19.97
C GLU A 244 6.05 14.51 -19.55
N THR A 245 5.28 13.82 -18.72
CA THR A 245 5.62 12.47 -18.24
C THR A 245 4.39 11.57 -18.15
N GLU A 246 4.62 10.27 -18.30
CA GLU A 246 3.66 9.19 -18.05
C GLU A 246 4.26 8.13 -17.09
N VAL A 247 5.26 8.50 -16.32
CA VAL A 247 6.03 7.55 -15.50
C VAL A 247 5.17 6.88 -14.42
N ILE A 248 4.20 7.61 -13.81
CA ILE A 248 3.31 7.05 -12.79
C ILE A 248 2.20 6.22 -13.44
N ARG A 249 2.19 4.92 -13.13
CA ARG A 249 1.18 3.95 -13.60
C ARG A 249 0.45 3.26 -12.46
N THR A 250 0.82 3.55 -11.21
CA THR A 250 0.40 2.83 -9.99
C THR A 250 -0.16 3.75 -8.91
N GLY A 251 -0.77 4.89 -9.29
CA GLY A 251 -1.27 5.91 -8.34
C GLY A 251 -2.28 5.40 -7.31
N ASN A 252 -3.09 4.38 -7.65
CA ASN A 252 -4.02 3.72 -6.74
C ASN A 252 -3.66 2.23 -6.56
N SER A 253 -2.39 1.91 -6.38
CA SER A 253 -1.98 0.54 -6.11
C SER A 253 -2.27 0.18 -4.66
N GLY A 254 -3.36 -0.54 -4.41
CA GLY A 254 -3.67 -1.10 -3.08
C GLY A 254 -2.63 -2.12 -2.65
N GLU A 255 -2.11 -2.89 -3.61
CA GLU A 255 -1.00 -3.80 -3.40
C GLU A 255 0.33 -3.09 -3.63
N HIS A 256 1.02 -2.79 -2.55
CA HIS A 256 2.34 -2.19 -2.56
C HIS A 256 3.14 -2.59 -1.32
N CYS A 257 4.43 -2.34 -1.35
CA CYS A 257 5.33 -2.62 -0.26
C CYS A 257 6.34 -1.49 -0.12
N MET A 258 6.85 -1.28 1.09
CA MET A 258 7.96 -0.36 1.31
C MET A 258 8.86 -0.84 2.44
N SER A 259 10.10 -0.35 2.45
CA SER A 259 10.96 -0.53 3.60
C SER A 259 10.42 0.23 4.81
N ILE A 260 10.54 -0.34 6.01
CA ILE A 260 10.15 0.36 7.25
C ILE A 260 10.92 1.66 7.41
N GLN A 261 12.19 1.70 6.98
CA GLN A 261 13.00 2.91 6.99
C GLN A 261 12.41 4.06 6.17
N LEU A 262 11.72 3.74 5.05
CA LEU A 262 10.97 4.74 4.30
C LEU A 262 9.62 5.02 4.95
N ALA A 263 8.90 3.97 5.33
CA ALA A 263 7.55 4.08 5.91
C ALA A 263 7.50 5.01 7.12
N GLU A 264 8.48 4.93 8.00
CA GLU A 264 8.53 5.72 9.24
C GLU A 264 8.81 7.21 9.04
N LEU A 265 9.26 7.61 7.83
CA LEU A 265 9.53 9.01 7.47
C LEU A 265 8.34 9.70 6.80
N LEU A 266 7.42 8.94 6.22
CA LEU A 266 6.32 9.49 5.44
C LEU A 266 5.18 10.00 6.33
N THR A 267 4.46 10.97 5.79
CA THR A 267 3.13 11.35 6.26
C THR A 267 2.10 10.64 5.40
N TYR A 268 1.06 10.13 6.01
CA TYR A 268 -0.01 9.38 5.36
C TYR A 268 -1.31 10.16 5.38
N SER A 269 -2.23 9.85 4.48
CA SER A 269 -3.57 10.42 4.45
C SER A 269 -4.62 9.40 4.86
N SER A 270 -5.70 9.88 5.48
CA SER A 270 -6.84 9.08 5.93
C SER A 270 -7.60 8.44 4.75
N GLY A 271 -8.25 7.31 5.01
CA GLY A 271 -9.19 6.69 4.05
C GLY A 271 -8.54 6.15 2.79
N PHE A 272 -9.22 6.34 1.63
CA PHE A 272 -8.76 5.86 0.32
C PHE A 272 -7.73 6.76 -0.37
N SER A 273 -7.38 7.88 0.25
CA SER A 273 -6.33 8.75 -0.29
C SER A 273 -4.92 8.27 0.03
N ILE A 274 -4.78 7.24 0.87
CA ILE A 274 -3.46 6.80 1.33
C ILE A 274 -2.54 6.44 0.17
N GLU A 275 -2.99 5.64 -0.80
CA GLU A 275 -2.14 5.18 -1.90
C GLU A 275 -1.67 6.31 -2.85
N PRO A 276 -2.53 7.22 -3.33
CA PRO A 276 -2.04 8.35 -4.14
C PRO A 276 -1.26 9.35 -3.31
N TYR A 277 -1.62 9.56 -2.02
CA TYR A 277 -0.93 10.51 -1.16
C TYR A 277 0.49 10.07 -0.82
N GLU A 278 0.78 8.79 -0.71
CA GLU A 278 2.16 8.28 -0.55
C GLU A 278 3.08 8.80 -1.65
N ILE A 279 2.64 8.76 -2.92
CA ILE A 279 3.42 9.31 -4.04
C ILE A 279 3.55 10.83 -3.90
N VAL A 280 2.45 11.52 -3.61
CA VAL A 280 2.46 12.97 -3.40
C VAL A 280 3.44 13.34 -2.29
N ASN A 281 3.36 12.66 -1.15
CA ASN A 281 4.21 12.96 0.00
C ASN A 281 5.69 12.66 -0.26
N LEU A 282 6.00 11.55 -0.97
CA LEU A 282 7.37 11.26 -1.42
C LEU A 282 7.94 12.40 -2.25
N LEU A 283 7.17 12.91 -3.22
CA LEU A 283 7.60 14.01 -4.08
C LEU A 283 7.71 15.33 -3.32
N GLU A 284 6.81 15.59 -2.37
CA GLU A 284 6.88 16.80 -1.52
C GLU A 284 8.09 16.78 -0.59
N GLN A 285 8.40 15.65 0.03
CA GLN A 285 9.48 15.55 1.02
C GLN A 285 10.86 15.41 0.37
N PHE A 286 10.99 14.57 -0.64
CA PHE A 286 12.28 14.20 -1.22
C PHE A 286 12.50 14.76 -2.63
N GLY A 287 11.52 15.46 -3.19
CA GLY A 287 11.62 16.08 -4.52
C GLY A 287 12.44 17.35 -4.60
N GLY A 288 13.06 17.78 -3.49
CA GLY A 288 13.88 18.99 -3.46
C GLY A 288 13.09 20.31 -3.41
N ILE A 289 11.79 20.26 -3.08
CA ILE A 289 10.88 21.42 -3.06
C ILE A 289 10.88 22.11 -1.71
N THR A 290 10.95 21.32 -0.65
CA THR A 290 11.04 21.80 0.73
C THR A 290 12.49 21.68 1.23
N PRO A 291 12.91 22.51 2.21
CA PRO A 291 14.19 22.31 2.87
C PRO A 291 14.32 20.86 3.36
N PRO A 292 15.47 20.20 3.16
CA PRO A 292 15.63 18.79 3.48
C PRO A 292 15.60 18.57 5.00
N GLU A 293 14.55 17.87 5.47
CA GLU A 293 14.47 17.40 6.86
C GLU A 293 15.31 16.12 7.07
N HIS A 294 15.48 15.32 6.00
CA HIS A 294 16.15 14.02 6.01
C HIS A 294 17.32 13.98 5.02
N LYS A 295 18.41 14.65 5.34
CA LYS A 295 19.60 14.77 4.47
C LYS A 295 20.16 13.41 4.05
N ASP A 296 20.33 12.50 5.00
CA ASP A 296 20.85 11.13 4.73
C ASP A 296 19.99 10.36 3.73
N THR A 297 18.66 10.52 3.83
CA THR A 297 17.72 9.90 2.90
C THR A 297 17.86 10.50 1.50
N MET A 298 17.99 11.82 1.43
CA MET A 298 18.15 12.51 0.16
C MET A 298 19.48 12.18 -0.53
N GLU A 299 20.55 11.99 0.23
CA GLU A 299 21.86 11.58 -0.30
C GLU A 299 21.83 10.15 -0.86
N LYS A 300 21.16 9.22 -0.17
CA LYS A 300 20.98 7.83 -0.61
C LYS A 300 19.94 7.67 -1.71
N GLY A 301 19.02 8.63 -1.81
CA GLY A 301 17.90 8.61 -2.73
C GLY A 301 16.74 7.72 -2.26
N VAL A 302 15.58 7.92 -2.86
CA VAL A 302 14.36 7.13 -2.67
C VAL A 302 13.98 6.50 -4.00
N GLU A 303 13.72 5.21 -4.04
CA GLU A 303 13.32 4.50 -5.25
C GLU A 303 11.88 4.03 -5.19
N VAL A 304 11.13 4.30 -6.27
CA VAL A 304 9.78 3.78 -6.49
C VAL A 304 9.82 2.81 -7.66
N MET A 305 9.70 1.53 -7.36
CA MET A 305 9.59 0.45 -8.35
C MET A 305 8.13 0.24 -8.73
N GLN A 306 7.85 0.07 -10.01
CA GLN A 306 6.52 -0.27 -10.52
C GLN A 306 6.62 -1.56 -11.31
N ILE A 307 5.97 -2.64 -10.87
CA ILE A 307 6.15 -3.96 -11.46
C ILE A 307 4.81 -4.52 -11.90
N GLU A 308 4.71 -4.90 -13.20
CA GLU A 308 3.48 -5.42 -13.80
C GLU A 308 3.32 -6.91 -13.50
N THR A 309 2.12 -7.30 -12.99
CA THR A 309 1.76 -8.69 -12.75
C THR A 309 1.56 -9.48 -14.04
N ARG A 310 1.65 -10.80 -13.95
CA ARG A 310 1.18 -11.73 -14.98
C ARG A 310 -0.27 -12.14 -14.77
N ASN A 311 -0.70 -12.23 -13.50
CA ASN A 311 -2.10 -12.50 -13.17
C ASN A 311 -2.94 -11.23 -13.25
N PRO A 312 -4.16 -11.29 -13.75
CA PRO A 312 -5.10 -10.18 -13.66
C PRO A 312 -5.54 -9.97 -12.21
N HIS A 313 -5.94 -8.75 -11.90
CA HIS A 313 -6.44 -8.36 -10.59
C HIS A 313 -7.92 -8.67 -10.45
N PHE A 314 -8.26 -9.70 -9.68
CA PHE A 314 -9.62 -10.09 -9.36
C PHE A 314 -9.99 -9.61 -7.96
N HIS A 315 -11.02 -8.78 -7.89
CA HIS A 315 -11.61 -8.31 -6.64
C HIS A 315 -13.14 -8.22 -6.76
N GLU A 316 -13.84 -8.16 -5.64
CA GLU A 316 -15.28 -7.91 -5.66
C GLU A 316 -15.59 -6.50 -6.18
N GLU A 317 -16.62 -6.39 -7.01
CA GLU A 317 -17.10 -5.06 -7.45
C GLU A 317 -17.78 -4.35 -6.26
N LYS A 318 -17.26 -3.18 -5.93
CA LYS A 318 -17.85 -2.27 -4.95
C LYS A 318 -18.67 -1.21 -5.69
N GLY A 319 -19.83 -0.84 -5.15
CA GLY A 319 -20.80 0.03 -5.80
C GLY A 319 -20.29 1.44 -6.09
N ASP A 320 -21.09 2.21 -6.85
CA ASP A 320 -20.73 3.55 -7.35
C ASP A 320 -20.38 4.56 -6.25
N LEU A 321 -20.96 4.44 -5.05
CA LEU A 321 -20.62 5.31 -3.91
C LEU A 321 -19.16 5.15 -3.51
N HIS A 322 -18.67 3.92 -3.44
CA HIS A 322 -17.27 3.62 -3.15
C HIS A 322 -16.31 4.23 -4.19
N ILE A 323 -16.68 4.12 -5.47
CA ILE A 323 -15.89 4.71 -6.57
C ILE A 323 -15.86 6.25 -6.44
N LYS A 324 -17.00 6.90 -6.10
CA LYS A 324 -17.05 8.34 -5.87
C LYS A 324 -16.18 8.79 -4.70
N GLU A 325 -16.19 8.04 -3.61
CA GLU A 325 -15.32 8.30 -2.46
C GLU A 325 -13.83 8.17 -2.83
N MET A 326 -13.45 7.14 -3.59
CA MET A 326 -12.07 6.98 -4.06
C MET A 326 -11.62 8.17 -4.92
N PHE A 327 -12.46 8.66 -5.84
CA PHE A 327 -12.17 9.87 -6.63
C PHE A 327 -12.00 11.09 -5.73
N LEU A 328 -13.00 11.35 -4.89
CA LEU A 328 -13.03 12.54 -4.04
C LEU A 328 -11.84 12.60 -3.09
N GLN A 329 -11.53 11.49 -2.43
CA GLN A 329 -10.43 11.40 -1.47
C GLN A 329 -9.06 11.39 -2.18
N GLY A 330 -8.89 10.53 -3.18
CA GLY A 330 -7.63 10.40 -3.90
C GLY A 330 -7.23 11.68 -4.64
N TRP A 331 -8.16 12.30 -5.34
CA TRP A 331 -7.87 13.56 -6.05
C TRP A 331 -7.80 14.76 -5.11
N GLY A 332 -8.51 14.72 -3.97
CA GLY A 332 -8.34 15.71 -2.90
C GLY A 332 -6.91 15.76 -2.39
N SER A 333 -6.22 14.62 -2.29
CA SER A 333 -4.82 14.57 -1.88
C SER A 333 -3.87 15.26 -2.88
N ILE A 334 -4.16 15.14 -4.19
CA ILE A 334 -3.41 15.84 -5.25
C ILE A 334 -3.75 17.33 -5.24
N PHE A 335 -5.03 17.68 -5.13
CA PHE A 335 -5.53 19.06 -5.12
C PHE A 335 -4.89 19.90 -4.03
N HIS A 336 -4.75 19.35 -2.82
CA HIS A 336 -4.17 20.04 -1.65
C HIS A 336 -2.65 19.91 -1.56
N SER A 337 -2.01 19.27 -2.54
CA SER A 337 -0.55 19.17 -2.60
C SER A 337 0.09 20.54 -2.85
N LYS A 338 1.26 20.77 -2.23
CA LYS A 338 2.11 21.91 -2.53
C LYS A 338 2.61 21.94 -3.98
N LEU A 339 2.66 20.77 -4.62
CA LEU A 339 3.06 20.56 -6.01
C LEU A 339 1.93 20.84 -7.01
N CYS A 340 0.69 20.95 -6.53
CA CYS A 340 -0.46 21.11 -7.43
C CYS A 340 -0.51 22.52 -8.00
N HIS A 341 -0.20 22.63 -9.31
CA HIS A 341 -0.27 23.89 -10.04
C HIS A 341 -1.72 24.42 -10.08
N PRO A 342 -1.97 25.76 -10.07
CA PRO A 342 -3.32 26.32 -10.12
C PRO A 342 -4.19 25.78 -11.27
N GLU A 343 -3.63 25.64 -12.47
CA GLU A 343 -4.36 25.07 -13.61
C GLU A 343 -4.76 23.60 -13.39
N LEU A 344 -3.91 22.82 -12.70
CA LEU A 344 -4.22 21.45 -12.35
C LEU A 344 -5.36 21.40 -11.33
N ARG A 345 -5.37 22.31 -10.34
CA ARG A 345 -6.46 22.41 -9.37
C ARG A 345 -7.80 22.66 -10.05
N GLU A 346 -7.83 23.60 -11.02
CA GLU A 346 -9.05 23.87 -11.78
C GLU A 346 -9.51 22.66 -12.61
N LYS A 347 -8.58 21.95 -13.26
CA LYS A 347 -8.89 20.71 -13.98
C LYS A 347 -9.47 19.62 -13.07
N LEU A 348 -8.85 19.37 -11.91
CA LEU A 348 -9.32 18.40 -10.92
C LEU A 348 -10.72 18.72 -10.42
N LYS A 349 -10.95 20.01 -10.08
CA LYS A 349 -12.24 20.48 -9.60
C LYS A 349 -13.32 20.34 -10.69
N ALA A 350 -13.02 20.78 -11.91
CA ALA A 350 -13.93 20.67 -13.05
C ALA A 350 -14.32 19.21 -13.33
N GLU A 351 -13.37 18.29 -13.26
CA GLU A 351 -13.63 16.87 -13.50
C GLU A 351 -14.48 16.24 -12.39
N LEU A 352 -14.25 16.58 -11.11
CA LEU A 352 -15.10 16.12 -10.00
C LEU A 352 -16.53 16.65 -10.12
N ILE A 353 -16.70 17.91 -10.55
CA ILE A 353 -18.02 18.52 -10.78
C ILE A 353 -18.74 17.85 -11.96
N SER A 354 -18.05 17.63 -13.08
CA SER A 354 -18.61 17.01 -14.27
C SER A 354 -19.15 15.60 -14.02
N ARG A 355 -18.53 14.88 -13.10
CA ARG A 355 -18.92 13.53 -12.66
C ARG A 355 -20.02 13.53 -11.58
N GLY A 356 -20.48 14.70 -11.14
CA GLY A 356 -21.46 14.81 -10.05
C GLY A 356 -20.94 14.30 -8.71
N ILE A 357 -19.63 14.40 -8.47
CA ILE A 357 -18.96 13.99 -7.23
C ILE A 357 -18.83 15.19 -6.30
N LEU A 358 -18.58 16.37 -6.85
CA LEU A 358 -18.38 17.61 -6.11
C LEU A 358 -19.40 18.68 -6.56
N GLU A 359 -19.92 19.44 -5.62
CA GLU A 359 -20.75 20.61 -5.90
C GLU A 359 -19.89 21.79 -6.40
N LYS A 360 -20.43 22.61 -7.31
CA LYS A 360 -19.69 23.72 -7.97
C LYS A 360 -19.01 24.70 -7.03
N VAL A 361 -19.61 24.95 -5.86
CA VAL A 361 -19.12 25.92 -4.87
C VAL A 361 -18.19 25.33 -3.83
N LYS A 362 -17.98 24.01 -3.84
CA LYS A 362 -17.13 23.31 -2.87
C LYS A 362 -15.75 23.00 -3.44
N GLU A 363 -14.80 22.81 -2.56
CA GLU A 363 -13.50 22.23 -2.85
C GLU A 363 -13.44 20.77 -2.38
N PRO A 364 -12.57 19.94 -2.97
CA PRO A 364 -12.31 18.61 -2.44
C PRO A 364 -11.91 18.68 -0.96
N PRO A 365 -12.36 17.74 -0.11
CA PRO A 365 -12.05 17.78 1.30
C PRO A 365 -10.54 17.58 1.52
N GLN A 366 -9.98 18.34 2.45
CA GLN A 366 -8.66 18.07 2.99
C GLN A 366 -8.79 17.00 4.07
N LEU A 367 -8.24 15.82 3.81
CA LEU A 367 -8.33 14.71 4.75
C LEU A 367 -7.32 14.84 5.89
N PRO A 368 -7.64 14.30 7.08
CA PRO A 368 -6.69 14.21 8.18
C PRO A 368 -5.42 13.47 7.75
N LYS A 369 -4.31 13.88 8.31
CA LYS A 369 -2.99 13.28 8.06
C LYS A 369 -2.52 12.55 9.30
N MET A 370 -1.69 11.55 9.07
CA MET A 370 -0.99 10.76 10.08
C MET A 370 0.50 11.00 9.85
N GLY A 371 1.16 11.66 10.79
CA GLY A 371 2.55 12.08 10.69
C GLY A 371 3.55 10.92 10.72
N PRO A 372 4.82 11.22 10.54
CA PRO A 372 5.91 10.24 10.65
C PRO A 372 5.91 9.53 12.02
N PHE A 373 6.34 8.29 12.04
CA PHE A 373 6.43 7.48 13.28
C PHE A 373 7.85 6.99 13.60
N LYS A 374 8.87 7.62 13.00
CA LYS A 374 10.27 7.26 13.23
C LYS A 374 10.66 7.32 14.70
N ASP A 375 10.29 8.41 15.36
CA ASP A 375 10.67 8.72 16.74
C ASP A 375 9.70 8.16 17.79
N LEU A 376 8.71 7.36 17.35
CA LEU A 376 7.76 6.74 18.26
C LEU A 376 8.45 5.67 19.12
N ASP A 377 8.25 5.73 20.45
CA ASP A 377 8.75 4.72 21.38
C ASP A 377 8.00 3.40 21.19
N ILE A 378 8.55 2.58 20.28
CA ILE A 378 7.92 1.32 19.88
C ILE A 378 7.91 0.29 21.02
N LEU A 379 8.88 0.33 21.92
CA LEU A 379 8.94 -0.61 23.06
C LEU A 379 7.86 -0.27 24.10
N LYS A 380 7.66 1.03 24.37
CA LYS A 380 6.57 1.49 25.24
C LYS A 380 5.21 1.17 24.60
N PHE A 381 5.07 1.42 23.29
CA PHE A 381 3.86 1.09 22.54
C PHE A 381 3.54 -0.41 22.64
N GLU A 382 4.50 -1.29 22.38
CA GLU A 382 4.35 -2.74 22.45
C GLU A 382 3.89 -3.21 23.83
N LYS A 383 4.54 -2.71 24.88
CA LYS A 383 4.22 -3.07 26.26
C LYS A 383 2.77 -2.75 26.58
N ILE A 384 2.34 -1.51 26.33
CA ILE A 384 0.99 -1.06 26.63
C ILE A 384 -0.04 -1.78 25.77
N LEU A 385 0.27 -1.96 24.48
CA LEU A 385 -0.59 -2.68 23.54
C LEU A 385 -0.87 -4.11 24.05
N LYS A 386 0.16 -4.85 24.43
CA LYS A 386 0.01 -6.22 24.96
C LYS A 386 -0.74 -6.28 26.28
N GLU A 387 -0.59 -5.28 27.16
CA GLU A 387 -1.25 -5.23 28.46
C GLU A 387 -2.70 -4.76 28.39
N GLN A 388 -3.06 -3.89 27.47
CA GLN A 388 -4.34 -3.17 27.49
C GLN A 388 -5.33 -3.60 26.42
N THR A 389 -4.87 -4.29 25.34
CA THR A 389 -5.79 -4.67 24.26
C THR A 389 -6.51 -5.98 24.55
N ASN A 390 -7.81 -6.02 24.19
CA ASN A 390 -8.65 -7.21 24.30
C ASN A 390 -8.78 -7.94 22.96
N SER A 391 -8.53 -7.26 21.84
CA SER A 391 -8.69 -7.83 20.51
C SER A 391 -7.38 -8.39 19.93
N LEU A 392 -6.23 -7.97 20.44
CA LEU A 392 -4.94 -8.44 19.92
C LEU A 392 -4.76 -9.94 20.15
N THR A 393 -4.36 -10.64 19.10
CA THR A 393 -3.87 -12.01 19.18
C THR A 393 -2.62 -12.15 18.32
N ILE A 394 -1.56 -12.71 18.91
CA ILE A 394 -0.28 -12.97 18.24
C ILE A 394 -0.10 -14.49 18.22
N PHE A 395 0.18 -15.03 17.02
CA PHE A 395 0.54 -16.43 16.80
C PHE A 395 2.03 -16.48 16.44
N GLU A 396 2.78 -17.23 17.22
CA GLU A 396 4.24 -17.42 17.07
C GLU A 396 4.60 -18.59 16.14
#